data_274afe25b8d75431b5919308cbe6add6
#
_entry.id   274afe25b8d75431b5919308cbe6add6
#
_cell.length_a   1.000
_cell.length_b   1.000
_cell.length_c   1.000
_cell.angle_alpha   90.00
_cell.angle_beta   90.00
_cell.angle_gamma   90.00
#
_symmetry.space_group_name_H-M   'P 1'
#
loop_
_entity.id
_entity.type
_entity.pdbx_description
1 polymer ?
#
loop_
_entity_poly.entity_id
_entity_poly.type
_entity_poly.pdbx_seq_one_letter_code
_entity_poly.pdbx_strand_id
1 'polypeptide(L)'
;MSSPRLAAAVAALFLVGGASANDLQNFTTVQDTDWTQAGVGGMRGLGSGTITLSGVSGSVTQAYLFWAGPTNSTDPNANAGVLFGGTSIFGTNIGFSQDNFWGFANSQAYRADVTSLVSGNGSYSLANFTKPGVEVNGASLVVFFDDGNDTNNHDVVLFNGNDANFPNPFDALGWNSSLSGINYASGTAAISLHVSDGQNFGGDDDGTLRINGTPILSGGIFQGNTLPSAGGGVDNGNLWDIRTFDVTSFLNPGLNTLNFQLDAINDALGLIVAAVDLPAGAAPVTPIPEPETYALMLAGLAALRLATRSRKARATG
;
A
#
# COMPACT_ATOMS: atom_id res chain seq x y z
N MET A 1 9.20 -17.27 61.12
CA MET A 1 8.32 -16.32 60.42
C MET A 1 8.93 -16.03 59.09
N SER A 2 8.42 -16.66 58.02
CA SER A 2 8.94 -16.58 56.65
C SER A 2 8.22 -15.46 55.89
N SER A 3 8.99 -14.49 55.41
CA SER A 3 8.47 -13.40 54.56
C SER A 3 8.18 -13.90 53.15
N PRO A 4 7.03 -13.56 52.55
CA PRO A 4 6.77 -13.91 51.18
C PRO A 4 7.53 -12.96 50.24
N ARG A 5 8.30 -13.53 49.32
CA ARG A 5 8.93 -12.83 48.20
C ARG A 5 7.85 -12.53 47.16
N LEU A 6 7.51 -11.26 46.97
CA LEU A 6 6.70 -10.81 45.83
C LEU A 6 7.55 -10.89 44.58
N ALA A 7 7.26 -11.85 43.73
CA ALA A 7 7.77 -11.90 42.36
C ALA A 7 6.89 -10.96 41.50
N ALA A 8 7.44 -9.83 41.07
CA ALA A 8 6.81 -8.98 40.08
C ALA A 8 6.95 -9.65 38.72
N ALA A 9 5.89 -10.26 38.23
CA ALA A 9 5.80 -10.69 36.84
C ALA A 9 5.60 -9.45 35.97
N VAL A 10 6.60 -9.11 35.14
CA VAL A 10 6.46 -8.16 34.04
C VAL A 10 5.75 -8.92 32.95
N ALA A 11 4.45 -8.74 32.82
CA ALA A 11 3.69 -9.17 31.66
C ALA A 11 4.09 -8.23 30.50
N ALA A 12 4.91 -8.72 29.56
CA ALA A 12 5.10 -8.09 28.27
C ALA A 12 3.78 -8.27 27.50
N LEU A 13 2.99 -7.20 27.43
CA LEU A 13 1.85 -7.13 26.55
C LEU A 13 2.41 -7.05 25.12
N PHE A 14 2.50 -8.17 24.44
CA PHE A 14 2.58 -8.19 22.99
C PHE A 14 1.21 -7.75 22.50
N LEU A 15 1.09 -6.49 22.14
CA LEU A 15 0.04 -6.04 21.26
C LEU A 15 0.32 -6.74 19.91
N VAL A 16 -0.30 -7.89 19.72
CA VAL A 16 -0.55 -8.42 18.40
C VAL A 16 -1.54 -7.42 17.81
N GLY A 17 -1.03 -6.41 17.11
CA GLY A 17 -1.82 -5.59 16.22
C GLY A 17 -2.45 -6.55 15.24
N GLY A 18 -3.73 -6.85 15.40
CA GLY A 18 -4.53 -7.45 14.35
C GLY A 18 -4.39 -6.54 13.14
N ALA A 19 -3.83 -7.03 12.07
CA ALA A 19 -3.88 -6.37 10.78
C ALA A 19 -5.35 -6.35 10.36
N SER A 20 -6.02 -5.29 10.73
CA SER A 20 -7.34 -4.91 10.25
C SER A 20 -7.15 -3.55 9.60
N ALA A 21 -6.43 -3.55 8.51
CA ALA A 21 -6.34 -2.36 7.70
C ALA A 21 -6.70 -2.77 6.29
N ASN A 22 -7.99 -2.75 6.02
CA ASN A 22 -8.47 -2.82 4.67
C ASN A 22 -8.40 -1.43 4.04
N ASP A 23 -8.65 -0.37 4.83
CA ASP A 23 -8.31 0.99 4.43
C ASP A 23 -6.81 1.11 4.09
N LEU A 24 -6.48 1.93 3.10
CA LEU A 24 -5.07 2.15 2.76
C LEU A 24 -4.31 2.76 3.93
N GLN A 25 -3.19 2.15 4.26
CA GLN A 25 -2.27 2.64 5.27
C GLN A 25 -1.01 3.20 4.61
N ASN A 26 -0.42 4.22 5.21
CA ASN A 26 0.90 4.69 4.80
C ASN A 26 1.90 3.53 4.92
N PHE A 27 2.57 3.23 3.83
CA PHE A 27 3.58 2.17 3.78
C PHE A 27 4.98 2.73 3.83
N THR A 28 5.30 3.64 2.93
CA THR A 28 6.63 4.25 2.86
C THR A 28 6.58 5.59 2.14
N THR A 29 7.56 6.43 2.45
CA THR A 29 7.84 7.66 1.70
C THR A 29 9.26 7.53 1.13
N VAL A 30 9.39 7.67 -0.17
CA VAL A 30 10.69 7.77 -0.85
C VAL A 30 10.87 9.21 -1.28
N GLN A 31 11.85 9.85 -0.71
CA GLN A 31 12.14 11.26 -0.95
C GLN A 31 13.25 11.41 -1.97
N ASP A 32 13.21 12.51 -2.71
CA ASP A 32 14.29 12.91 -3.62
C ASP A 32 14.64 11.79 -4.61
N THR A 33 13.63 11.29 -5.36
CA THR A 33 13.74 10.12 -6.22
C THR A 33 13.06 10.32 -7.57
N ASP A 34 13.51 9.61 -8.58
CA ASP A 34 12.71 9.29 -9.76
C ASP A 34 11.87 8.04 -9.50
N TRP A 35 10.77 7.91 -10.25
CA TRP A 35 9.95 6.73 -10.14
C TRP A 35 9.17 6.42 -11.41
N THR A 36 8.74 5.17 -11.53
CA THR A 36 7.85 4.70 -12.59
C THR A 36 6.99 3.53 -12.09
N GLN A 37 5.93 3.24 -12.83
CA GLN A 37 5.02 2.14 -12.51
C GLN A 37 4.58 1.42 -13.77
N ALA A 38 4.28 0.14 -13.64
CA ALA A 38 3.74 -0.70 -14.71
C ALA A 38 2.87 -1.80 -14.11
N GLY A 39 2.01 -2.41 -14.92
CA GLY A 39 1.16 -3.49 -14.44
C GLY A 39 0.63 -4.37 -15.56
N VAL A 40 -0.09 -5.39 -15.17
CA VAL A 40 -0.81 -6.31 -16.05
C VAL A 40 -2.11 -6.74 -15.37
N GLY A 41 -3.21 -6.66 -16.11
CA GLY A 41 -4.50 -7.21 -15.72
C GLY A 41 -4.81 -8.53 -16.43
N GLY A 42 -6.05 -9.03 -16.29
CA GLY A 42 -6.50 -10.23 -16.98
C GLY A 42 -5.74 -11.50 -16.58
N MET A 43 -5.36 -11.61 -15.32
CA MET A 43 -4.64 -12.79 -14.81
C MET A 43 -5.57 -13.86 -14.23
N ARG A 44 -6.88 -13.57 -14.03
CA ARG A 44 -7.88 -14.49 -13.47
C ARG A 44 -7.99 -15.75 -14.34
N GLY A 45 -7.96 -16.92 -13.73
CA GLY A 45 -7.97 -18.23 -14.40
C GLY A 45 -6.63 -18.65 -15.02
N LEU A 46 -5.66 -17.73 -15.18
CA LEU A 46 -4.33 -18.01 -15.73
C LEU A 46 -3.25 -18.11 -14.64
N GLY A 47 -3.30 -17.21 -13.65
CA GLY A 47 -2.30 -17.10 -12.60
C GLY A 47 -0.91 -16.73 -13.11
N SER A 48 -0.83 -16.17 -14.31
CA SER A 48 0.42 -15.77 -14.96
C SER A 48 0.21 -14.54 -15.83
N GLY A 49 1.30 -13.80 -16.06
CA GLY A 49 1.31 -12.60 -16.88
C GLY A 49 2.73 -12.09 -17.10
N THR A 50 2.83 -10.92 -17.72
CA THR A 50 4.12 -10.24 -17.89
C THR A 50 3.94 -8.75 -17.68
N ILE A 51 4.70 -8.17 -16.77
CA ILE A 51 4.80 -6.72 -16.62
C ILE A 51 5.94 -6.24 -17.50
N THR A 52 5.66 -5.30 -18.41
CA THR A 52 6.68 -4.62 -19.22
C THR A 52 6.95 -3.26 -18.59
N LEU A 53 8.09 -3.13 -17.94
CA LEU A 53 8.55 -1.91 -17.30
C LEU A 53 9.33 -1.04 -18.29
N SER A 54 9.04 0.24 -18.27
CA SER A 54 9.75 1.28 -19.03
C SER A 54 9.91 2.54 -18.18
N GLY A 55 10.73 3.49 -18.64
CA GLY A 55 10.91 4.79 -17.97
C GLY A 55 12.01 4.81 -16.92
N VAL A 56 12.67 3.70 -16.62
CA VAL A 56 13.85 3.70 -15.74
C VAL A 56 15.05 4.22 -16.53
N SER A 57 15.65 5.32 -16.07
CA SER A 57 16.81 5.96 -16.71
C SER A 57 18.08 5.91 -15.86
N GLY A 58 18.06 5.22 -14.71
CA GLY A 58 19.18 5.16 -13.79
C GLY A 58 19.24 3.87 -12.98
N SER A 59 19.80 3.94 -11.80
CA SER A 59 19.96 2.80 -10.90
C SER A 59 18.71 2.59 -10.07
N VAL A 60 18.13 1.39 -10.11
CA VAL A 60 16.99 1.04 -9.25
C VAL A 60 17.42 1.06 -7.79
N THR A 61 16.69 1.83 -6.98
CA THR A 61 16.91 1.98 -5.53
C THR A 61 15.93 1.16 -4.72
N GLN A 62 14.66 1.10 -5.16
CA GLN A 62 13.61 0.30 -4.53
C GLN A 62 12.61 -0.18 -5.60
N ALA A 63 12.04 -1.37 -5.40
CA ALA A 63 10.97 -1.87 -6.25
C ALA A 63 9.99 -2.75 -5.47
N TYR A 64 8.70 -2.50 -5.65
CA TYR A 64 7.63 -3.21 -4.95
C TYR A 64 6.62 -3.79 -5.93
N LEU A 65 6.36 -5.09 -5.80
CA LEU A 65 5.30 -5.79 -6.52
C LEU A 65 4.05 -5.87 -5.65
N PHE A 66 2.90 -5.53 -6.23
CA PHE A 66 1.58 -5.62 -5.63
C PHE A 66 0.69 -6.53 -6.46
N TRP A 67 -0.16 -7.33 -5.82
CA TRP A 67 -1.17 -8.15 -6.49
C TRP A 67 -2.36 -8.39 -5.57
N ALA A 68 -3.52 -8.61 -6.16
CA ALA A 68 -4.74 -8.91 -5.42
C ALA A 68 -5.69 -9.80 -6.22
N GLY A 69 -6.57 -10.47 -5.53
CA GLY A 69 -7.64 -11.24 -6.14
C GLY A 69 -8.51 -11.99 -5.13
N PRO A 70 -9.61 -12.59 -5.61
CA PRO A 70 -10.57 -13.27 -4.78
C PRO A 70 -10.06 -14.65 -4.31
N THR A 71 -10.47 -15.05 -3.11
CA THR A 71 -10.09 -16.33 -2.51
C THR A 71 -11.16 -16.89 -1.57
N ASN A 72 -11.22 -18.22 -1.48
CA ASN A 72 -12.00 -18.92 -0.46
C ASN A 72 -11.23 -19.18 0.83
N SER A 73 -9.96 -18.79 0.90
CA SER A 73 -9.12 -18.98 2.06
C SER A 73 -9.20 -17.79 3.01
N THR A 74 -9.21 -18.07 4.31
CA THR A 74 -9.00 -17.07 5.38
C THR A 74 -7.54 -17.03 5.88
N ASP A 75 -6.67 -17.89 5.31
CA ASP A 75 -5.24 -17.84 5.58
C ASP A 75 -4.63 -16.60 4.90
N PRO A 76 -3.99 -15.68 5.64
CA PRO A 76 -3.33 -14.51 5.07
C PRO A 76 -2.17 -14.87 4.12
N ASN A 77 -1.71 -16.10 4.11
CA ASN A 77 -0.64 -16.55 3.23
C ASN A 77 -1.15 -17.30 1.98
N ALA A 78 -2.47 -17.36 1.77
CA ALA A 78 -3.08 -18.19 0.72
C ALA A 78 -2.47 -17.93 -0.68
N ASN A 79 -2.15 -16.69 -0.99
CA ASN A 79 -1.49 -16.29 -2.25
C ASN A 79 -0.17 -15.52 -2.05
N ALA A 80 0.50 -15.68 -0.90
CA ALA A 80 1.76 -14.99 -0.61
C ALA A 80 2.94 -15.52 -1.43
N GLY A 81 3.02 -16.83 -1.67
CA GLY A 81 4.11 -17.46 -2.42
C GLY A 81 3.85 -17.49 -3.93
N VAL A 82 4.59 -16.73 -4.73
CA VAL A 82 4.45 -16.58 -6.19
C VAL A 82 5.81 -16.57 -6.88
N LEU A 83 5.84 -16.54 -8.22
CA LEU A 83 7.06 -16.40 -9.01
C LEU A 83 7.11 -15.04 -9.69
N PHE A 84 8.21 -14.32 -9.55
CA PHE A 84 8.52 -13.07 -10.22
C PHE A 84 9.86 -13.19 -10.95
N GLY A 85 9.88 -12.99 -12.26
CA GLY A 85 11.07 -13.20 -13.10
C GLY A 85 11.64 -14.62 -12.99
N GLY A 86 10.80 -15.63 -12.71
CA GLY A 86 11.23 -17.02 -12.47
C GLY A 86 11.75 -17.29 -11.06
N THR A 87 11.92 -16.26 -10.22
CA THR A 87 12.37 -16.39 -8.82
C THR A 87 11.16 -16.52 -7.89
N SER A 88 11.22 -17.43 -6.94
CA SER A 88 10.19 -17.54 -5.89
C SER A 88 10.31 -16.38 -4.92
N ILE A 89 9.20 -15.68 -4.72
CA ILE A 89 9.08 -14.59 -3.75
C ILE A 89 7.92 -14.87 -2.79
N PHE A 90 7.94 -14.20 -1.65
CA PHE A 90 6.89 -14.29 -0.66
C PHE A 90 6.40 -12.89 -0.27
N GLY A 91 5.13 -12.61 -0.53
CA GLY A 91 4.52 -11.32 -0.21
C GLY A 91 3.93 -11.27 1.19
N THR A 92 3.88 -10.07 1.74
CA THR A 92 3.12 -9.75 2.95
C THR A 92 1.68 -9.46 2.54
N ASN A 93 0.71 -10.09 3.22
CA ASN A 93 -0.70 -9.72 3.08
C ASN A 93 -0.90 -8.29 3.58
N ILE A 94 -1.54 -7.44 2.79
CA ILE A 94 -1.77 -6.03 3.08
C ILE A 94 -3.25 -5.70 3.28
N GLY A 95 -4.13 -6.68 3.20
CA GLY A 95 -5.54 -6.49 3.51
C GLY A 95 -6.45 -7.59 2.98
N PHE A 96 -7.58 -7.73 3.65
CA PHE A 96 -8.71 -8.54 3.25
C PHE A 96 -9.86 -7.61 2.88
N SER A 97 -10.66 -8.00 1.89
CA SER A 97 -11.86 -7.28 1.55
C SER A 97 -12.96 -8.24 1.04
N GLN A 98 -13.96 -7.73 0.34
CA GLN A 98 -15.05 -8.57 -0.17
C GLN A 98 -14.60 -9.51 -1.29
N ASP A 99 -15.49 -10.44 -1.66
CA ASP A 99 -15.26 -11.50 -2.64
C ASP A 99 -15.49 -11.09 -4.11
N ASN A 100 -15.75 -9.81 -4.38
CA ASN A 100 -16.05 -9.30 -5.71
C ASN A 100 -17.31 -9.92 -6.36
N PHE A 101 -18.24 -10.41 -5.57
CA PHE A 101 -19.51 -11.04 -6.00
C PHE A 101 -19.36 -12.30 -6.88
N TRP A 102 -18.17 -12.91 -6.95
CA TRP A 102 -17.90 -14.10 -7.77
C TRP A 102 -18.03 -15.42 -7.02
N GLY A 103 -18.58 -15.38 -5.81
CA GLY A 103 -18.77 -16.56 -4.98
C GLY A 103 -17.53 -17.02 -4.24
N PHE A 104 -16.56 -16.12 -4.06
CA PHE A 104 -15.43 -16.32 -3.17
C PHE A 104 -15.74 -15.74 -1.78
N ALA A 105 -15.08 -16.27 -0.76
CA ALA A 105 -15.32 -15.85 0.62
C ALA A 105 -14.77 -14.44 0.95
N ASN A 106 -13.71 -14.04 0.25
CA ASN A 106 -13.04 -12.75 0.43
C ASN A 106 -12.13 -12.44 -0.77
N SER A 107 -11.52 -11.27 -0.77
CA SER A 107 -10.34 -10.95 -1.57
C SER A 107 -9.16 -10.65 -0.68
N GLN A 108 -7.94 -10.88 -1.17
CA GLN A 108 -6.71 -10.59 -0.45
C GLN A 108 -5.72 -9.88 -1.36
N ALA A 109 -5.02 -8.92 -0.78
CA ALA A 109 -3.96 -8.17 -1.45
C ALA A 109 -2.60 -8.42 -0.79
N TYR A 110 -1.56 -8.33 -1.61
CA TYR A 110 -0.19 -8.64 -1.19
C TYR A 110 0.80 -7.62 -1.74
N ARG A 111 1.92 -7.47 -1.02
CA ARG A 111 3.07 -6.70 -1.43
C ARG A 111 4.35 -7.49 -1.18
N ALA A 112 5.30 -7.43 -2.13
CA ALA A 112 6.66 -7.95 -1.97
C ALA A 112 7.69 -6.89 -2.35
N ASP A 113 8.79 -6.82 -1.60
CA ASP A 113 9.99 -6.12 -2.04
C ASP A 113 10.70 -7.00 -3.08
N VAL A 114 10.86 -6.46 -4.28
CA VAL A 114 11.51 -7.12 -5.42
C VAL A 114 12.71 -6.33 -5.93
N THR A 115 13.24 -5.41 -5.13
CA THR A 115 14.35 -4.52 -5.49
C THR A 115 15.53 -5.25 -6.11
N SER A 116 15.96 -6.35 -5.50
CA SER A 116 17.09 -7.14 -5.99
C SER A 116 16.82 -7.91 -7.31
N LEU A 117 15.57 -7.96 -7.75
CA LEU A 117 15.12 -8.67 -8.95
C LEU A 117 14.81 -7.73 -10.11
N VAL A 118 14.74 -6.41 -9.86
CA VAL A 118 14.44 -5.39 -10.86
C VAL A 118 15.71 -4.62 -11.17
N SER A 119 16.26 -4.83 -12.36
CA SER A 119 17.50 -4.20 -12.79
C SER A 119 17.29 -2.98 -13.71
N GLY A 120 16.06 -2.65 -14.07
CA GLY A 120 15.72 -1.54 -14.96
C GLY A 120 14.57 -1.89 -15.91
N ASN A 121 14.55 -1.25 -17.08
CA ASN A 121 13.54 -1.51 -18.11
C ASN A 121 13.59 -2.97 -18.58
N GLY A 122 12.44 -3.57 -18.86
CA GLY A 122 12.37 -4.94 -19.33
C GLY A 122 11.03 -5.61 -19.07
N SER A 123 10.99 -6.90 -19.36
CA SER A 123 9.81 -7.74 -19.16
C SER A 123 10.02 -8.68 -17.97
N TYR A 124 9.12 -8.61 -17.02
CA TYR A 124 9.13 -9.40 -15.79
C TYR A 124 7.98 -10.39 -15.80
N SER A 125 8.29 -11.67 -15.91
CA SER A 125 7.28 -12.74 -15.93
C SER A 125 6.69 -12.96 -14.53
N LEU A 126 5.38 -13.23 -14.50
CA LEU A 126 4.61 -13.57 -13.31
C LEU A 126 4.06 -14.99 -13.48
N ALA A 127 4.17 -15.83 -12.45
CA ALA A 127 3.60 -17.17 -12.46
C ALA A 127 3.24 -17.65 -11.06
N ASN A 128 2.38 -18.68 -11.00
CA ASN A 128 1.91 -19.27 -9.76
C ASN A 128 1.07 -18.31 -8.88
N PHE A 129 0.29 -17.43 -9.51
CA PHE A 129 -0.61 -16.51 -8.81
C PHE A 129 -2.03 -17.07 -8.62
N THR A 130 -2.39 -18.17 -9.29
CA THR A 130 -3.65 -18.89 -9.10
C THR A 130 -3.36 -20.25 -8.47
N LYS A 131 -4.20 -20.65 -7.52
CA LYS A 131 -4.14 -21.91 -6.78
C LYS A 131 -5.58 -22.44 -6.56
N PRO A 132 -5.80 -23.68 -6.12
CA PRO A 132 -7.14 -24.15 -5.80
C PRO A 132 -7.88 -23.22 -4.83
N GLY A 133 -8.99 -22.61 -5.29
CA GLY A 133 -9.78 -21.67 -4.51
C GLY A 133 -9.14 -20.30 -4.27
N VAL A 134 -8.08 -19.97 -5.02
CA VAL A 134 -7.37 -18.68 -4.93
C VAL A 134 -7.10 -18.15 -6.33
N GLU A 135 -7.61 -16.99 -6.64
CA GLU A 135 -7.45 -16.32 -7.92
C GLU A 135 -6.65 -15.01 -7.77
N VAL A 136 -6.26 -14.45 -8.91
CA VAL A 136 -5.61 -13.15 -9.00
C VAL A 136 -6.23 -12.33 -10.13
N ASN A 137 -6.50 -11.06 -9.90
CA ASN A 137 -7.03 -10.15 -10.91
C ASN A 137 -5.91 -9.58 -11.80
N GLY A 138 -4.85 -9.12 -11.16
CA GLY A 138 -3.71 -8.52 -11.81
C GLY A 138 -2.58 -8.23 -10.83
N ALA A 139 -1.55 -7.57 -11.34
CA ALA A 139 -0.40 -7.15 -10.56
C ALA A 139 0.18 -5.84 -11.08
N SER A 140 0.84 -5.10 -10.21
CA SER A 140 1.56 -3.87 -10.55
C SER A 140 2.90 -3.79 -9.85
N LEU A 141 3.84 -3.14 -10.54
CA LEU A 141 5.21 -2.90 -10.11
C LEU A 141 5.42 -1.38 -9.97
N VAL A 142 5.87 -0.95 -8.80
CA VAL A 142 6.30 0.43 -8.54
C VAL A 142 7.81 0.40 -8.35
N VAL A 143 8.54 1.24 -9.08
CA VAL A 143 9.99 1.25 -9.11
C VAL A 143 10.51 2.66 -8.88
N PHE A 144 11.40 2.80 -7.93
CA PHE A 144 12.16 4.00 -7.63
C PHE A 144 13.59 3.84 -8.14
N PHE A 145 14.14 4.92 -8.66
CA PHE A 145 15.49 4.91 -9.22
C PHE A 145 16.13 6.29 -9.07
N ASP A 146 17.42 6.33 -9.32
CA ASP A 146 18.22 7.56 -9.32
C ASP A 146 18.88 7.67 -10.70
N ASP A 147 18.54 8.70 -11.45
CA ASP A 147 19.09 9.00 -12.77
C ASP A 147 20.30 9.94 -12.74
N GLY A 148 20.67 10.43 -11.54
CA GLY A 148 21.77 11.35 -11.31
C GLY A 148 21.41 12.81 -11.59
N ASN A 149 20.13 13.15 -11.73
CA ASN A 149 19.65 14.52 -11.97
C ASN A 149 18.65 14.94 -10.88
N ASP A 150 19.14 15.53 -9.80
CA ASP A 150 18.32 15.95 -8.66
C ASP A 150 17.26 17.03 -9.00
N THR A 151 17.28 17.60 -10.22
CA THR A 151 16.34 18.68 -10.58
C THR A 151 14.97 18.20 -11.03
N ASN A 152 14.81 16.91 -11.32
CA ASN A 152 13.56 16.27 -11.70
C ASN A 152 13.03 15.30 -10.64
N ASN A 153 13.69 15.23 -9.49
CA ASN A 153 13.30 14.35 -8.42
C ASN A 153 11.95 14.74 -7.78
N HIS A 154 11.30 13.76 -7.23
CA HIS A 154 10.01 13.83 -6.58
C HIS A 154 10.07 13.22 -5.17
N ASP A 155 9.10 13.56 -4.34
CA ASP A 155 8.80 12.81 -3.13
C ASP A 155 7.57 11.94 -3.39
N VAL A 156 7.69 10.64 -3.20
CA VAL A 156 6.57 9.71 -3.46
C VAL A 156 6.15 9.04 -2.16
N VAL A 157 4.88 9.19 -1.82
CA VAL A 157 4.27 8.54 -0.65
C VAL A 157 3.42 7.38 -1.12
N LEU A 158 3.77 6.16 -0.72
CA LEU A 158 2.98 4.97 -1.00
C LEU A 158 2.06 4.62 0.16
N PHE A 159 0.79 4.46 -0.17
CA PHE A 159 -0.23 3.82 0.64
C PHE A 159 -0.56 2.48 0.04
N ASN A 160 -0.86 1.50 0.85
CA ASN A 160 -1.35 0.22 0.38
C ASN A 160 -2.36 -0.42 1.35
N GLY A 161 -3.21 -1.27 0.81
CA GLY A 161 -4.26 -1.97 1.52
C GLY A 161 -5.07 -2.88 0.60
N ASN A 162 -6.32 -3.10 0.95
CA ASN A 162 -7.32 -3.74 0.10
C ASN A 162 -8.69 -3.17 0.46
N ASP A 163 -8.93 -1.93 0.09
CA ASP A 163 -10.10 -1.15 0.46
C ASP A 163 -11.15 -1.28 -0.64
N ALA A 164 -12.20 -2.07 -0.39
CA ALA A 164 -13.31 -2.21 -1.33
C ALA A 164 -14.32 -1.07 -1.16
N ASN A 165 -14.86 -0.59 -2.27
CA ASN A 165 -15.87 0.47 -2.26
C ASN A 165 -17.24 -0.02 -1.73
N PHE A 166 -17.52 -1.32 -1.73
CA PHE A 166 -18.76 -1.90 -1.20
C PHE A 166 -18.63 -2.32 0.26
N PRO A 167 -19.75 -2.31 1.03
CA PRO A 167 -19.75 -2.79 2.42
C PRO A 167 -19.34 -4.25 2.49
N ASN A 168 -18.46 -4.57 3.42
CA ASN A 168 -18.00 -5.92 3.66
C ASN A 168 -17.68 -6.14 5.15
N PRO A 169 -17.42 -7.37 5.61
CA PRO A 169 -17.16 -7.65 7.02
C PRO A 169 -15.82 -7.12 7.55
N PHE A 170 -14.96 -6.59 6.67
CA PHE A 170 -13.58 -6.28 7.00
C PHE A 170 -13.31 -4.77 7.13
N ASP A 171 -14.11 -3.91 6.46
CA ASP A 171 -13.92 -2.46 6.46
C ASP A 171 -15.25 -1.69 6.38
N ALA A 172 -15.16 -0.36 6.45
CA ALA A 172 -16.30 0.53 6.29
C ALA A 172 -16.70 0.69 4.82
N LEU A 173 -17.88 1.23 4.59
CA LEU A 173 -18.39 1.51 3.25
C LEU A 173 -17.56 2.58 2.54
N GLY A 174 -17.15 2.27 1.32
CA GLY A 174 -16.44 3.18 0.41
C GLY A 174 -14.95 3.28 0.71
N TRP A 175 -14.19 3.75 -0.25
CA TRP A 175 -12.78 4.01 -0.02
C TRP A 175 -12.59 5.14 0.98
N ASN A 176 -11.73 4.92 1.98
CA ASN A 176 -11.40 5.88 3.02
C ASN A 176 -9.89 5.98 3.16
N SER A 177 -9.27 6.85 2.40
CA SER A 177 -7.83 7.06 2.45
C SER A 177 -7.51 8.52 2.74
N SER A 178 -6.55 8.75 3.63
CA SER A 178 -6.14 10.08 4.07
C SER A 178 -4.62 10.20 4.10
N LEU A 179 -4.08 11.11 3.28
CA LEU A 179 -2.69 11.52 3.33
C LEU A 179 -2.60 12.86 4.05
N SER A 180 -1.98 12.87 5.22
CA SER A 180 -1.80 14.08 6.03
C SER A 180 -0.34 14.50 6.14
N GLY A 181 -0.10 15.73 6.56
CA GLY A 181 1.24 16.26 6.80
C GLY A 181 2.00 16.65 5.54
N ILE A 182 1.33 16.81 4.40
CA ILE A 182 1.97 17.25 3.14
C ILE A 182 2.41 18.69 3.30
N ASN A 183 3.71 18.94 3.31
CA ASN A 183 4.28 20.28 3.39
C ASN A 183 4.50 20.85 1.97
N TYR A 184 3.40 21.16 1.30
CA TYR A 184 3.42 21.64 -0.08
C TYR A 184 3.85 23.12 -0.16
N ALA A 185 4.72 23.44 -1.10
CA ALA A 185 5.09 24.81 -1.40
C ALA A 185 4.54 25.26 -2.76
N SER A 186 4.88 24.53 -3.82
CA SER A 186 4.48 24.80 -5.21
C SER A 186 4.85 23.60 -6.09
N GLY A 187 4.40 23.60 -7.35
CA GLY A 187 4.69 22.58 -8.35
C GLY A 187 3.49 21.69 -8.61
N THR A 188 3.64 20.72 -9.49
CA THR A 188 2.60 19.71 -9.80
C THR A 188 2.61 18.59 -8.79
N ALA A 189 1.42 18.12 -8.42
CA ALA A 189 1.25 16.94 -7.59
C ALA A 189 0.23 16.01 -8.24
N ALA A 190 0.47 14.71 -8.19
CA ALA A 190 -0.40 13.70 -8.76
C ALA A 190 -0.67 12.54 -7.78
N ILE A 191 -1.73 11.79 -8.04
CA ILE A 191 -2.00 10.54 -7.34
C ILE A 191 -2.26 9.44 -8.36
N SER A 192 -1.56 8.32 -8.25
CA SER A 192 -1.81 7.12 -9.04
C SER A 192 -2.50 6.09 -8.17
N LEU A 193 -3.65 5.60 -8.64
CA LEU A 193 -4.45 4.59 -7.97
C LEU A 193 -4.32 3.27 -8.73
N HIS A 194 -3.94 2.20 -8.03
CA HIS A 194 -3.93 0.83 -8.55
C HIS A 194 -5.14 0.11 -8.01
N VAL A 195 -6.02 -0.30 -8.91
CA VAL A 195 -7.35 -0.78 -8.57
C VAL A 195 -7.56 -2.18 -9.13
N SER A 196 -8.00 -3.08 -8.27
CA SER A 196 -8.39 -4.44 -8.58
C SER A 196 -9.87 -4.50 -8.93
N ASP A 197 -10.23 -5.40 -9.83
CA ASP A 197 -11.58 -5.75 -10.27
C ASP A 197 -12.27 -4.75 -11.21
N GLY A 198 -11.53 -3.84 -11.84
CA GLY A 198 -12.09 -2.89 -12.79
C GLY A 198 -12.75 -3.58 -13.99
N GLN A 199 -14.01 -3.23 -14.24
CA GLN A 199 -14.88 -3.77 -15.28
C GLN A 199 -15.73 -2.67 -15.90
N ASN A 200 -16.28 -2.91 -17.08
CA ASN A 200 -17.18 -1.97 -17.77
C ASN A 200 -18.61 -2.52 -17.77
N PHE A 201 -19.44 -2.04 -16.86
CA PHE A 201 -20.88 -2.32 -16.86
C PHE A 201 -21.71 -1.26 -17.60
N GLY A 202 -21.05 -0.17 -18.05
CA GLY A 202 -21.68 0.97 -18.75
C GLY A 202 -22.31 2.00 -17.82
N GLY A 203 -22.33 3.24 -18.26
CA GLY A 203 -22.90 4.35 -17.49
C GLY A 203 -22.03 4.80 -16.33
N ASP A 204 -22.63 5.05 -15.18
CA ASP A 204 -21.99 5.50 -13.94
C ASP A 204 -21.65 4.31 -13.02
N ASP A 205 -21.04 3.26 -13.58
CA ASP A 205 -20.80 1.99 -12.91
C ASP A 205 -19.92 2.10 -11.66
N ASP A 206 -18.89 2.99 -11.66
CA ASP A 206 -18.01 3.19 -10.51
C ASP A 206 -18.49 4.32 -9.58
N GLY A 207 -19.45 5.12 -10.02
CA GLY A 207 -19.91 6.29 -9.28
C GLY A 207 -19.01 7.51 -9.40
N THR A 208 -18.72 8.17 -8.29
CA THR A 208 -17.97 9.43 -8.27
C THR A 208 -16.74 9.32 -7.38
N LEU A 209 -15.56 9.55 -7.96
CA LEU A 209 -14.31 9.72 -7.24
C LEU A 209 -14.20 11.17 -6.74
N ARG A 210 -13.91 11.33 -5.45
CA ARG A 210 -13.77 12.64 -4.80
C ARG A 210 -12.43 12.78 -4.10
N ILE A 211 -11.91 14.00 -4.12
CA ILE A 211 -10.79 14.42 -3.28
C ILE A 211 -11.26 15.57 -2.40
N ASN A 212 -11.05 15.45 -1.08
CA ASN A 212 -11.52 16.41 -0.08
C ASN A 212 -13.02 16.76 -0.25
N GLY A 213 -13.85 15.76 -0.59
CA GLY A 213 -15.28 15.91 -0.86
C GLY A 213 -15.62 16.53 -2.22
N THR A 214 -14.64 16.97 -3.00
CA THR A 214 -14.85 17.56 -4.34
C THR A 214 -14.83 16.46 -5.40
N PRO A 215 -15.89 16.32 -6.22
CA PRO A 215 -15.90 15.40 -7.35
C PRO A 215 -14.78 15.71 -8.35
N ILE A 216 -14.00 14.71 -8.76
CA ILE A 216 -12.95 14.84 -9.78
C ILE A 216 -13.27 14.06 -11.06
N LEU A 217 -13.98 12.95 -10.93
CA LEU A 217 -14.42 12.13 -12.05
C LEU A 217 -15.62 11.30 -11.66
N SER A 218 -16.52 11.05 -12.60
CA SER A 218 -17.69 10.19 -12.44
C SER A 218 -17.87 9.29 -13.64
N GLY A 219 -18.59 8.18 -13.46
CA GLY A 219 -18.85 7.20 -14.51
C GLY A 219 -17.92 5.99 -14.41
N GLY A 220 -17.69 5.31 -15.52
CA GLY A 220 -16.76 4.18 -15.60
C GLY A 220 -15.31 4.66 -15.51
N ILE A 221 -14.79 4.72 -14.30
CA ILE A 221 -13.45 5.24 -14.00
C ILE A 221 -12.40 4.13 -14.16
N PHE A 222 -12.69 2.93 -13.63
CA PHE A 222 -11.79 1.79 -13.58
C PHE A 222 -12.38 0.60 -14.34
N GLN A 223 -12.20 0.59 -15.65
CA GLN A 223 -12.87 -0.35 -16.57
C GLN A 223 -12.02 -1.58 -16.94
N GLY A 224 -10.90 -1.79 -16.26
CA GLY A 224 -9.97 -2.87 -16.62
C GLY A 224 -9.33 -2.69 -17.99
N ASN A 225 -9.10 -1.45 -18.43
CA ASN A 225 -8.64 -1.15 -19.80
C ASN A 225 -7.40 -0.25 -19.86
N THR A 226 -6.81 0.11 -18.71
CA THR A 226 -5.64 1.00 -18.66
C THR A 226 -4.32 0.27 -18.77
N LEU A 227 -4.33 -1.07 -18.69
CA LEU A 227 -3.14 -1.92 -18.68
C LEU A 227 -3.22 -3.04 -19.72
N PRO A 228 -2.07 -3.59 -20.16
CA PRO A 228 -2.03 -4.81 -20.95
C PRO A 228 -2.75 -5.97 -20.23
N SER A 229 -3.41 -6.83 -21.03
CA SER A 229 -4.06 -8.05 -20.55
C SER A 229 -3.14 -9.26 -20.68
N ALA A 230 -3.17 -10.13 -19.66
CA ALA A 230 -2.55 -11.46 -19.74
C ALA A 230 -3.38 -12.46 -20.58
N GLY A 231 -4.63 -12.09 -20.91
CA GLY A 231 -5.54 -12.92 -21.73
C GLY A 231 -6.59 -13.71 -20.95
N GLY A 232 -6.59 -13.63 -19.62
CA GLY A 232 -7.67 -14.09 -18.75
C GLY A 232 -8.57 -12.92 -18.32
N GLY A 233 -9.33 -13.11 -17.25
CA GLY A 233 -10.24 -12.09 -16.75
C GLY A 233 -11.68 -12.34 -17.19
N VAL A 234 -12.41 -11.28 -17.52
CA VAL A 234 -13.81 -11.30 -17.96
C VAL A 234 -13.99 -10.49 -19.25
N ASP A 235 -15.07 -10.71 -19.97
CA ASP A 235 -15.28 -10.07 -21.28
C ASP A 235 -15.39 -8.54 -21.24
N ASN A 236 -15.76 -7.98 -20.08
CA ASN A 236 -15.99 -6.54 -19.90
C ASN A 236 -14.87 -5.82 -19.12
N GLY A 237 -13.71 -6.44 -18.90
CA GLY A 237 -12.56 -5.80 -18.27
C GLY A 237 -11.42 -6.75 -17.93
N ASN A 238 -10.22 -6.21 -17.76
CA ASN A 238 -9.02 -6.97 -17.39
C ASN A 238 -8.79 -7.01 -15.88
N LEU A 239 -9.73 -6.50 -15.07
CA LEU A 239 -9.75 -6.60 -13.60
C LEU A 239 -8.58 -5.92 -12.89
N TRP A 240 -7.86 -5.04 -13.58
CA TRP A 240 -6.77 -4.26 -12.98
C TRP A 240 -6.53 -2.97 -13.77
N ASP A 241 -6.49 -1.86 -13.03
CA ASP A 241 -6.23 -0.54 -13.58
C ASP A 241 -5.12 0.18 -12.80
N ILE A 242 -4.40 1.06 -13.51
CA ILE A 242 -3.58 2.12 -12.92
C ILE A 242 -4.03 3.43 -13.57
N ARG A 243 -4.53 4.37 -12.75
CA ARG A 243 -4.93 5.70 -13.22
C ARG A 243 -4.32 6.80 -12.37
N THR A 244 -3.84 7.83 -13.04
CA THR A 244 -3.21 8.99 -12.42
C THR A 244 -4.10 10.22 -12.57
N PHE A 245 -4.23 10.98 -11.49
CA PHE A 245 -5.03 12.20 -11.40
C PHE A 245 -4.15 13.35 -10.89
N ASP A 246 -4.31 14.53 -11.49
CA ASP A 246 -3.71 15.77 -10.97
C ASP A 246 -4.42 16.19 -9.69
N VAL A 247 -3.66 16.36 -8.62
CA VAL A 247 -4.17 16.80 -7.30
C VAL A 247 -3.64 18.17 -6.89
N THR A 248 -2.91 18.85 -7.76
CA THR A 248 -2.27 20.14 -7.50
C THR A 248 -3.25 21.18 -6.96
N SER A 249 -4.46 21.24 -7.54
CA SER A 249 -5.49 22.21 -7.13
C SER A 249 -6.09 21.96 -5.74
N PHE A 250 -5.83 20.79 -5.14
CA PHE A 250 -6.29 20.43 -3.80
C PHE A 250 -5.27 20.78 -2.71
N LEU A 251 -4.09 21.26 -3.11
CA LEU A 251 -3.00 21.62 -2.20
C LEU A 251 -2.87 23.13 -2.11
N ASN A 252 -2.62 23.61 -0.89
CA ASN A 252 -2.31 25.01 -0.61
C ASN A 252 -0.90 25.10 -0.01
N PRO A 253 -0.19 26.25 -0.16
CA PRO A 253 1.09 26.44 0.53
C PRO A 253 0.97 26.17 2.03
N GLY A 254 1.85 25.32 2.57
CA GLY A 254 1.83 24.87 3.95
C GLY A 254 1.37 23.41 4.11
N LEU A 255 0.89 23.08 5.29
CA LEU A 255 0.46 21.72 5.63
C LEU A 255 -0.92 21.38 5.04
N ASN A 256 -1.02 20.24 4.38
CA ASN A 256 -2.23 19.75 3.74
C ASN A 256 -2.57 18.33 4.17
N THR A 257 -3.83 17.97 3.93
CA THR A 257 -4.35 16.61 3.97
C THR A 257 -5.19 16.36 2.72
N LEU A 258 -4.94 15.25 2.04
CA LEU A 258 -5.77 14.75 0.94
C LEU A 258 -6.60 13.56 1.43
N ASN A 259 -7.90 13.64 1.25
CA ASN A 259 -8.82 12.54 1.52
C ASN A 259 -9.50 12.15 0.21
N PHE A 260 -9.53 10.87 -0.12
CA PHE A 260 -10.26 10.38 -1.29
C PHE A 260 -11.32 9.36 -0.93
N GLN A 261 -12.38 9.40 -1.74
CA GLN A 261 -13.58 8.59 -1.59
C GLN A 261 -14.06 8.14 -2.96
N LEU A 262 -14.62 6.94 -3.03
CA LEU A 262 -15.33 6.44 -4.19
C LEU A 262 -16.69 5.93 -3.75
N ASP A 263 -17.73 6.27 -4.52
CA ASP A 263 -19.09 5.77 -4.27
C ASP A 263 -19.13 4.23 -4.54
N ALA A 264 -20.06 3.54 -3.87
CA ALA A 264 -20.36 2.14 -4.10
C ALA A 264 -21.65 2.06 -4.95
N ILE A 265 -21.52 1.80 -6.27
CA ILE A 265 -22.70 1.75 -7.17
C ILE A 265 -22.86 0.36 -7.79
N ASN A 266 -22.19 0.06 -8.88
CA ASN A 266 -22.39 -1.19 -9.60
C ASN A 266 -21.13 -2.05 -9.67
N ASP A 267 -19.96 -1.44 -9.71
CA ASP A 267 -18.69 -2.15 -9.76
C ASP A 267 -18.05 -2.27 -8.38
N ALA A 268 -17.55 -3.45 -8.09
CA ALA A 268 -16.88 -3.77 -6.83
C ALA A 268 -15.37 -3.59 -7.00
N LEU A 269 -14.87 -2.45 -6.62
CA LEU A 269 -13.49 -2.04 -6.85
C LEU A 269 -12.65 -2.13 -5.56
N GLY A 270 -11.53 -2.83 -5.62
CA GLY A 270 -10.55 -2.86 -4.53
C GLY A 270 -9.41 -1.88 -4.78
N LEU A 271 -9.26 -0.85 -3.96
CA LEU A 271 -8.10 0.03 -3.97
C LEU A 271 -6.93 -0.65 -3.27
N ILE A 272 -5.85 -0.90 -4.03
CA ILE A 272 -4.70 -1.67 -3.55
C ILE A 272 -3.52 -0.76 -3.23
N VAL A 273 -3.25 0.23 -4.10
CA VAL A 273 -2.16 1.18 -3.93
C VAL A 273 -2.65 2.58 -4.27
N ALA A 274 -2.23 3.55 -3.46
CA ALA A 274 -2.21 4.95 -3.83
C ALA A 274 -0.77 5.47 -3.76
N ALA A 275 -0.23 5.87 -4.90
CA ALA A 275 1.07 6.50 -5.02
C ALA A 275 0.89 8.00 -5.19
N VAL A 276 1.23 8.78 -4.17
CA VAL A 276 1.14 10.24 -4.20
C VAL A 276 2.50 10.79 -4.57
N ASP A 277 2.53 11.41 -5.73
CA ASP A 277 3.70 12.03 -6.35
C ASP A 277 3.68 13.53 -6.06
N LEU A 278 4.67 14.01 -5.35
CA LEU A 278 4.80 15.38 -4.86
C LEU A 278 6.10 16.00 -5.35
N PRO A 279 6.17 17.32 -5.48
CA PRO A 279 7.45 17.99 -5.67
C PRO A 279 8.44 17.62 -4.57
N ALA A 280 9.73 17.51 -4.89
CA ALA A 280 10.76 17.21 -3.91
C ALA A 280 10.70 18.17 -2.70
N GLY A 281 10.75 17.60 -1.50
CA GLY A 281 10.62 18.32 -0.23
C GLY A 281 9.19 18.57 0.25
N ALA A 282 8.15 18.13 -0.50
CA ALA A 282 6.75 18.30 -0.11
C ALA A 282 6.19 17.15 0.74
N ALA A 283 6.81 15.96 0.70
CA ALA A 283 6.36 14.85 1.52
C ALA A 283 6.66 15.04 3.01
N PRO A 284 5.86 14.41 3.89
CA PRO A 284 6.16 14.41 5.30
C PRO A 284 7.53 13.77 5.58
N VAL A 285 8.41 14.51 6.22
CA VAL A 285 9.63 13.93 6.77
C VAL A 285 9.30 13.26 8.09
N THR A 286 9.68 12.00 8.26
CA THR A 286 9.65 11.39 9.60
C THR A 286 10.64 12.15 10.49
N PRO A 287 10.19 12.73 11.62
CA PRO A 287 11.12 13.41 12.50
C PRO A 287 12.18 12.40 12.95
N ILE A 288 13.42 12.59 12.57
CA ILE A 288 14.54 11.86 13.16
C ILE A 288 14.65 12.37 14.59
N PRO A 289 14.45 11.53 15.64
CA PRO A 289 14.62 11.98 17.01
C PRO A 289 16.01 12.57 17.16
N GLU A 290 16.09 13.84 17.52
CA GLU A 290 17.38 14.52 17.68
C GLU A 290 18.27 13.76 18.69
N PRO A 291 19.62 13.82 18.53
CA PRO A 291 20.54 13.15 19.46
C PRO A 291 20.27 13.48 20.92
N GLU A 292 19.73 14.67 21.19
CA GLU A 292 19.29 15.11 22.53
C GLU A 292 18.12 14.27 23.08
N THR A 293 17.20 13.82 22.22
CA THR A 293 16.08 12.94 22.62
C THR A 293 16.62 11.58 23.07
N TYR A 294 17.58 11.00 22.37
CA TYR A 294 18.25 9.77 22.81
C TYR A 294 19.06 9.99 24.08
N ALA A 295 19.74 11.13 24.22
CA ALA A 295 20.48 11.47 25.43
C ALA A 295 19.54 11.64 26.64
N LEU A 296 18.40 12.31 26.49
CA LEU A 296 17.38 12.45 27.53
C LEU A 296 16.74 11.11 27.91
N MET A 297 16.46 10.24 26.94
CA MET A 297 15.94 8.90 27.17
C MET A 297 16.95 8.04 27.96
N LEU A 298 18.24 8.09 27.60
CA LEU A 298 19.31 7.40 28.29
C LEU A 298 19.52 7.97 29.72
N ALA A 299 19.47 9.29 29.87
CA ALA A 299 19.57 9.96 31.18
C ALA A 299 18.36 9.57 32.08
N GLY A 300 17.16 9.53 31.53
CA GLY A 300 15.95 9.07 32.24
C GLY A 300 16.06 7.61 32.70
N LEU A 301 16.55 6.71 31.85
CA LEU A 301 16.79 5.32 32.22
C LEU A 301 17.88 5.15 33.27
N ALA A 302 18.95 5.97 33.20
CA ALA A 302 20.00 5.99 34.24
C ALA A 302 19.46 6.50 35.58
N ALA A 303 18.66 7.57 35.60
CA ALA A 303 18.03 8.10 36.78
C ALA A 303 17.08 7.09 37.44
N LEU A 304 16.26 6.39 36.65
CA LEU A 304 15.40 5.30 37.13
C LEU A 304 16.20 4.16 37.78
N ARG A 305 17.33 3.79 37.18
CA ARG A 305 18.22 2.73 37.71
C ARG A 305 18.87 3.15 39.05
N LEU A 306 19.23 4.41 39.21
CA LEU A 306 19.78 4.98 40.43
C LEU A 306 18.69 5.04 41.54
N ALA A 307 17.48 5.50 41.19
CA ALA A 307 16.36 5.57 42.13
C ALA A 307 15.94 4.19 42.66
N THR A 308 15.97 3.15 41.83
CA THR A 308 15.67 1.77 42.23
C THR A 308 16.77 1.17 43.13
N ARG A 309 18.05 1.53 42.88
CA ARG A 309 19.16 1.12 43.76
C ARG A 309 19.10 1.77 45.13
N SER A 310 18.78 3.05 45.24
CA SER A 310 18.67 3.78 46.51
C SER A 310 17.50 3.30 47.35
N ARG A 311 16.40 2.86 46.75
CA ARG A 311 15.27 2.24 47.46
C ARG A 311 15.63 0.86 48.04
N LYS A 312 16.44 0.05 47.33
CA LYS A 312 16.92 -1.23 47.86
C LYS A 312 17.89 -1.07 49.02
N ALA A 313 18.76 -0.06 49.02
CA ALA A 313 19.70 0.21 50.13
C ALA A 313 19.02 0.70 51.40
N ARG A 314 17.84 1.37 51.32
CA ARG A 314 17.05 1.79 52.47
C ARG A 314 16.16 0.69 53.08
N ALA A 315 15.93 -0.40 52.37
CA ALA A 315 15.10 -1.51 52.85
C ALA A 315 15.91 -2.62 53.55
N THR A 316 17.23 -2.51 53.61
CA THR A 316 18.16 -3.48 54.18
C THR A 316 18.99 -2.91 55.34
N GLY A 317 18.74 -1.72 55.81
CA GLY A 317 19.24 -1.10 57.03
C GLY A 317 18.07 -0.84 57.99
#